data_d8cf327c6fda1c504d269824f4bedf69
#
_entry.id   d8cf327c6fda1c504d269824f4bedf69
#
_cell.length_a   1.000
_cell.length_b   1.000
_cell.length_c   1.000
_cell.angle_alpha   90.00
_cell.angle_beta   90.00
_cell.angle_gamma   90.00
#
_symmetry.space_group_name_H-M   'P 1'
#
loop_
_entity.id
_entity.type
_entity.pdbx_description
1 polymer ?
#
loop_
_entity_poly.entity_id
_entity_poly.type
_entity_poly.pdbx_seq_one_letter_code
_entity_poly.pdbx_strand_id
1 'polypeptide(L)'
;PSSAVKTFKSGCVIVDMNADVGGNCEETVYDQIHRTDGGVIVVGTSNLPGTIPTTASMLYSNNLTTFAVSLMGEDGFILSEEDDILVGPPEGSDFFVQGMGGVLVCSNGETHRKQTRLEEVM
;
A
#
# COMPACT_ATOMS: atom_id res chain seq x y z
N PRO A 1 -3.75 -4.20 -18.30
CA PRO A 1 -4.93 -4.10 -19.19
C PRO A 1 -5.49 -5.49 -19.49
N SER A 2 -6.80 -5.56 -19.81
CA SER A 2 -7.53 -6.80 -20.16
C SER A 2 -6.89 -7.53 -21.35
N SER A 3 -6.26 -6.79 -22.26
CA SER A 3 -5.51 -7.38 -23.37
C SER A 3 -4.34 -8.26 -22.89
N ALA A 4 -3.64 -7.87 -21.83
CA ALA A 4 -2.57 -8.66 -21.24
C ALA A 4 -3.13 -9.91 -20.52
N VAL A 5 -4.26 -9.76 -19.80
CA VAL A 5 -4.90 -10.89 -19.11
C VAL A 5 -5.30 -12.00 -20.09
N LYS A 6 -5.74 -11.64 -21.29
CA LYS A 6 -6.11 -12.59 -22.35
C LYS A 6 -4.93 -13.42 -22.87
N THR A 7 -3.68 -13.00 -22.64
CA THR A 7 -2.50 -13.77 -23.03
C THR A 7 -2.09 -14.82 -22.00
N PHE A 8 -2.68 -14.79 -20.81
CA PHE A 8 -2.38 -15.73 -19.74
C PHE A 8 -3.00 -17.10 -20.02
N LYS A 9 -2.34 -18.14 -19.53
CA LYS A 9 -2.88 -19.50 -19.64
C LYS A 9 -4.11 -19.65 -18.75
N SER A 10 -5.07 -20.44 -19.24
CA SER A 10 -6.21 -20.85 -18.40
C SER A 10 -5.73 -21.49 -17.10
N GLY A 11 -6.34 -21.10 -15.99
CA GLY A 11 -5.96 -21.53 -14.64
C GLY A 11 -4.92 -20.64 -13.96
N CYS A 12 -4.35 -19.63 -14.64
CA CYS A 12 -3.57 -18.61 -13.96
C CYS A 12 -4.42 -17.85 -12.94
N VAL A 13 -3.78 -17.41 -11.85
CA VAL A 13 -4.43 -16.64 -10.79
C VAL A 13 -3.76 -15.28 -10.69
N ILE A 14 -4.56 -14.22 -10.71
CA ILE A 14 -4.16 -12.84 -10.44
C ILE A 14 -4.77 -12.46 -9.10
N VAL A 15 -3.94 -12.02 -8.15
CA VAL A 15 -4.39 -11.46 -6.88
C VAL A 15 -4.13 -9.97 -6.90
N ASP A 16 -5.18 -9.16 -6.94
CA ASP A 16 -5.08 -7.71 -6.94
C ASP A 16 -5.22 -7.20 -5.50
N MET A 17 -4.08 -6.84 -4.91
CA MET A 17 -4.05 -6.34 -3.53
C MET A 17 -4.56 -4.89 -3.39
N ASN A 18 -4.74 -4.19 -4.50
CA ASN A 18 -5.25 -2.81 -4.53
C ASN A 18 -6.73 -2.73 -4.92
N ALA A 19 -7.45 -3.84 -4.89
CA ALA A 19 -8.86 -3.88 -5.25
C ALA A 19 -9.72 -2.86 -4.47
N ASP A 20 -9.35 -2.57 -3.21
CA ASP A 20 -10.01 -1.59 -2.33
C ASP A 20 -9.95 -0.14 -2.85
N VAL A 21 -8.95 0.18 -3.67
CA VAL A 21 -8.71 1.52 -4.21
C VAL A 21 -8.79 1.58 -5.74
N GLY A 22 -9.57 0.67 -6.32
CA GLY A 22 -9.84 0.62 -7.76
C GLY A 22 -9.07 -0.46 -8.53
N GLY A 23 -8.12 -1.13 -7.90
CA GLY A 23 -7.36 -2.23 -8.48
C GLY A 23 -6.28 -1.82 -9.49
N ASN A 24 -5.35 -2.73 -9.72
CA ASN A 24 -4.28 -2.60 -10.73
C ASN A 24 -4.55 -3.44 -11.99
N CYS A 25 -5.62 -4.21 -12.02
CA CYS A 25 -6.01 -5.04 -13.13
C CYS A 25 -7.41 -4.63 -13.63
N GLU A 26 -7.56 -4.39 -14.94
CA GLU A 26 -8.85 -4.01 -15.51
C GLU A 26 -9.95 -5.06 -15.35
N GLU A 27 -9.57 -6.32 -15.14
CA GLU A 27 -10.49 -7.42 -14.87
C GLU A 27 -10.83 -7.55 -13.37
N THR A 28 -10.27 -6.70 -12.51
CA THR A 28 -10.57 -6.75 -11.07
C THR A 28 -11.99 -6.28 -10.80
N VAL A 29 -12.72 -7.07 -10.04
CA VAL A 29 -14.02 -6.69 -9.48
C VAL A 29 -13.87 -6.64 -7.96
N TYR A 30 -14.18 -5.49 -7.38
CA TYR A 30 -14.06 -5.27 -5.95
C TYR A 30 -14.79 -6.34 -5.12
N ASP A 31 -14.10 -6.86 -4.14
CA ASP A 31 -14.57 -7.88 -3.20
C ASP A 31 -15.13 -9.16 -3.84
N GLN A 32 -14.62 -9.52 -5.03
CA GLN A 32 -15.04 -10.72 -5.74
C GLN A 32 -13.86 -11.56 -6.22
N ILE A 33 -14.13 -12.85 -6.34
CA ILE A 33 -13.28 -13.78 -7.07
C ILE A 33 -14.09 -14.24 -8.27
N HIS A 34 -13.57 -14.00 -9.47
CA HIS A 34 -14.26 -14.42 -10.69
C HIS A 34 -13.28 -15.05 -11.69
N ARG A 35 -13.85 -15.69 -12.69
CA ARG A 35 -13.10 -16.31 -13.77
C ARG A 35 -13.41 -15.60 -15.07
N THR A 36 -12.36 -15.18 -15.78
CA THR A 36 -12.50 -14.58 -17.11
C THR A 36 -12.87 -15.64 -18.16
N ASP A 37 -13.35 -15.22 -19.33
CA ASP A 37 -13.64 -16.11 -20.45
C ASP A 37 -12.42 -16.95 -20.87
N GLY A 38 -11.21 -16.41 -20.75
CA GLY A 38 -9.94 -17.12 -20.99
C GLY A 38 -9.55 -18.12 -19.90
N GLY A 39 -10.35 -18.22 -18.83
CA GLY A 39 -10.12 -19.14 -17.72
C GLY A 39 -9.11 -18.66 -16.68
N VAL A 40 -8.71 -17.40 -16.70
CA VAL A 40 -7.88 -16.76 -15.67
C VAL A 40 -8.77 -16.45 -14.47
N ILE A 41 -8.28 -16.74 -13.26
CA ILE A 41 -8.98 -16.42 -12.01
C ILE A 41 -8.45 -15.08 -11.51
N VAL A 42 -9.35 -14.13 -11.26
CA VAL A 42 -9.00 -12.83 -10.70
C VAL A 42 -9.59 -12.71 -9.30
N VAL A 43 -8.72 -12.44 -8.34
CA VAL A 43 -9.04 -12.30 -6.91
C VAL A 43 -8.96 -10.83 -6.56
N GLY A 44 -10.14 -10.19 -6.43
CA GLY A 44 -10.30 -8.80 -6.00
C GLY A 44 -10.82 -8.69 -4.56
N THR A 45 -10.59 -9.72 -3.73
CA THR A 45 -11.07 -9.76 -2.34
C THR A 45 -10.49 -8.62 -1.53
N SER A 46 -11.37 -7.87 -0.88
CA SER A 46 -11.00 -6.82 0.06
C SER A 46 -10.41 -7.38 1.34
N ASN A 47 -9.63 -6.57 2.05
CA ASN A 47 -9.06 -6.92 3.36
C ASN A 47 -8.41 -8.33 3.39
N LEU A 48 -7.59 -8.66 2.40
CA LEU A 48 -6.84 -9.92 2.35
C LEU A 48 -6.11 -10.26 3.67
N PRO A 49 -5.46 -9.30 4.37
CA PRO A 49 -4.83 -9.58 5.66
C PRO A 49 -5.80 -10.10 6.71
N GLY A 50 -7.07 -9.67 6.66
CA GLY A 50 -8.13 -10.13 7.57
C GLY A 50 -8.50 -11.60 7.37
N THR A 51 -8.19 -12.20 6.23
CA THR A 51 -8.45 -13.63 5.96
C THR A 51 -7.45 -14.55 6.65
N ILE A 52 -6.26 -14.04 6.97
CA ILE A 52 -5.19 -14.77 7.69
C ILE A 52 -4.60 -13.90 8.82
N PRO A 53 -5.41 -13.50 9.80
CA PRO A 53 -5.08 -12.40 10.72
C PRO A 53 -3.84 -12.68 11.57
N THR A 54 -3.62 -13.91 12.01
CA THR A 54 -2.44 -14.27 12.81
C THR A 54 -1.14 -14.04 12.04
N THR A 55 -1.07 -14.52 10.80
CA THR A 55 0.12 -14.35 9.95
C THR A 55 0.32 -12.89 9.55
N ALA A 56 -0.75 -12.21 9.18
CA ALA A 56 -0.71 -10.80 8.81
C ALA A 56 -0.22 -9.93 9.98
N SER A 57 -0.73 -10.14 11.19
CA SER A 57 -0.31 -9.42 12.39
C SER A 57 1.16 -9.66 12.73
N MET A 58 1.63 -10.90 12.59
CA MET A 58 3.05 -11.23 12.84
C MET A 58 3.96 -10.51 11.84
N LEU A 59 3.64 -10.54 10.53
CA LEU A 59 4.43 -9.87 9.51
C LEU A 59 4.42 -8.36 9.69
N TYR A 60 3.27 -7.78 10.01
CA TYR A 60 3.14 -6.36 10.27
C TYR A 60 3.95 -5.94 11.52
N SER A 61 3.88 -6.72 12.60
CA SER A 61 4.68 -6.50 13.81
C SER A 61 6.19 -6.52 13.52
N ASN A 62 6.65 -7.45 12.69
CA ASN A 62 8.06 -7.51 12.29
C ASN A 62 8.47 -6.24 11.50
N ASN A 63 7.63 -5.77 10.59
CA ASN A 63 7.89 -4.54 9.83
C ASN A 63 7.96 -3.33 10.77
N LEU A 64 7.00 -3.19 11.69
CA LEU A 64 7.00 -2.11 12.68
C LEU A 64 8.22 -2.16 13.60
N THR A 65 8.62 -3.36 14.03
CA THR A 65 9.81 -3.54 14.87
C THR A 65 11.07 -3.12 14.11
N THR A 66 11.23 -3.58 12.87
CA THR A 66 12.37 -3.22 12.02
C THR A 66 12.43 -1.70 11.82
N PHE A 67 11.30 -1.09 11.52
CA PHE A 67 11.21 0.36 11.37
C PHE A 67 11.55 1.09 12.68
N ALA A 68 10.99 0.68 13.82
CA ALA A 68 11.31 1.28 15.11
C ALA A 68 12.80 1.18 15.45
N VAL A 69 13.42 0.02 15.18
CA VAL A 69 14.85 -0.18 15.39
C VAL A 69 15.70 0.69 14.47
N SER A 70 15.28 0.91 13.22
CA SER A 70 16.02 1.80 12.30
C SER A 70 16.04 3.25 12.75
N LEU A 71 15.09 3.67 13.57
CA LEU A 71 15.04 5.00 14.15
C LEU A 71 15.79 5.14 15.48
N MET A 72 16.36 4.04 16.01
CA MET A 72 17.07 4.07 17.28
C MET A 72 18.54 4.46 17.09
N GLY A 73 18.96 5.54 17.76
CA GLY A 73 20.35 5.95 17.92
C GLY A 73 20.87 5.72 19.33
N GLU A 74 22.11 6.12 19.61
CA GLU A 74 22.75 5.94 20.93
C GLU A 74 22.00 6.71 22.03
N ASP A 75 21.43 7.87 21.72
CA ASP A 75 20.75 8.77 22.67
C ASP A 75 19.22 8.72 22.58
N GLY A 76 18.63 7.79 21.84
CA GLY A 76 17.20 7.66 21.66
C GLY A 76 16.74 7.65 20.20
N PHE A 77 15.50 8.07 19.95
CA PHE A 77 14.96 8.12 18.59
C PHE A 77 15.56 9.26 17.78
N ILE A 78 15.99 8.94 16.55
CA ILE A 78 16.45 9.90 15.55
C ILE A 78 15.32 10.07 14.52
N LEU A 79 14.78 11.29 14.44
CA LEU A 79 13.80 11.69 13.43
C LEU A 79 14.49 12.60 12.43
N SER A 80 15.08 12.02 11.38
CA SER A 80 15.76 12.77 10.33
C SER A 80 14.77 13.32 9.32
N GLU A 81 14.85 14.60 9.01
CA GLU A 81 14.08 15.23 7.92
C GLU A 81 14.61 14.84 6.53
N GLU A 82 15.74 14.13 6.47
CA GLU A 82 16.33 13.62 5.21
C GLU A 82 15.84 12.18 4.91
N ASP A 83 15.15 11.52 5.87
CA ASP A 83 14.62 10.18 5.70
C ASP A 83 13.28 10.22 4.95
N ASP A 84 13.26 9.71 3.73
CA ASP A 84 12.08 9.68 2.86
C ASP A 84 10.94 8.81 3.38
N ILE A 85 11.22 7.84 4.26
CA ILE A 85 10.19 7.08 4.96
C ILE A 85 9.48 7.96 5.99
N LEU A 86 10.24 8.83 6.68
CA LEU A 86 9.69 9.73 7.69
C LEU A 86 8.91 10.89 7.06
N VAL A 87 9.53 11.59 6.11
CA VAL A 87 8.97 12.84 5.55
C VAL A 87 8.23 12.65 4.22
N GLY A 88 8.42 11.51 3.57
CA GLY A 88 7.92 11.22 2.23
C GLY A 88 8.84 11.74 1.13
N PRO A 89 8.61 11.29 -0.12
CA PRO A 89 9.44 11.70 -1.24
C PRO A 89 9.30 13.20 -1.53
N PRO A 90 10.35 13.87 -2.01
CA PRO A 90 10.31 15.29 -2.37
C PRO A 90 9.24 15.58 -3.42
N GLU A 91 8.60 16.74 -3.33
CA GLU A 91 7.65 17.20 -4.35
C GLU A 91 8.35 17.26 -5.72
N GLY A 92 7.71 16.68 -6.75
CA GLY A 92 8.24 16.62 -8.11
C GLY A 92 9.18 15.45 -8.40
N SER A 93 9.41 14.55 -7.46
CA SER A 93 10.10 13.28 -7.74
C SER A 93 9.19 12.33 -8.54
N ASP A 94 9.77 11.40 -9.32
CA ASP A 94 9.02 10.39 -10.08
C ASP A 94 8.18 9.47 -9.17
N PHE A 95 8.50 9.41 -7.89
CA PHE A 95 7.80 8.64 -6.85
C PHE A 95 6.80 9.47 -6.05
N PHE A 96 6.68 10.77 -6.34
CA PHE A 96 5.73 11.62 -5.64
C PHE A 96 4.31 11.30 -6.07
N VAL A 97 3.56 10.68 -5.18
CA VAL A 97 2.11 10.52 -5.33
C VAL A 97 1.44 11.54 -4.43
N GLN A 98 0.62 12.41 -5.00
CA GLN A 98 -0.09 13.45 -4.27
C GLN A 98 -0.89 12.82 -3.12
N GLY A 99 -0.59 13.23 -1.88
CA GLY A 99 -1.20 12.69 -0.66
C GLY A 99 -0.43 11.54 0.01
N MET A 100 0.64 11.00 -0.60
CA MET A 100 1.58 10.10 0.08
C MET A 100 2.65 10.95 0.79
N GLY A 101 2.37 11.33 2.02
CA GLY A 101 3.38 11.87 2.93
C GLY A 101 4.16 10.74 3.60
N GLY A 102 5.27 11.07 4.25
CA GLY A 102 5.97 10.15 5.12
C GLY A 102 5.11 9.69 6.31
N VAL A 103 5.64 8.79 7.11
CA VAL A 103 4.97 8.27 8.30
C VAL A 103 4.92 9.28 9.45
N LEU A 104 5.75 10.33 9.38
CA LEU A 104 5.79 11.38 10.40
C LEU A 104 4.57 12.29 10.26
N VAL A 105 3.65 12.20 11.19
CA VAL A 105 2.41 12.99 11.20
C VAL A 105 2.60 14.29 11.96
N CYS A 106 3.24 14.22 13.12
CA CYS A 106 3.54 15.40 13.96
C CYS A 106 4.81 15.16 14.77
N SER A 107 5.58 16.21 15.02
CA SER A 107 6.71 16.22 15.95
C SER A 107 6.85 17.62 16.56
N ASN A 108 7.33 17.69 17.80
CA ASN A 108 7.60 18.96 18.50
C ASN A 108 6.42 19.95 18.51
N GLY A 109 5.17 19.45 18.45
CA GLY A 109 3.97 20.28 18.41
C GLY A 109 3.58 20.80 17.02
N GLU A 110 4.32 20.42 15.98
CA GLU A 110 4.02 20.79 14.59
C GLU A 110 3.47 19.57 13.82
N THR A 111 2.57 19.83 12.87
CA THR A 111 1.99 18.81 11.99
C THR A 111 2.71 18.82 10.65
N HIS A 112 3.32 17.70 10.28
CA HIS A 112 4.08 17.54 9.03
C HIS A 112 3.20 17.05 7.87
N ARG A 113 2.08 16.40 8.17
CA ARG A 113 1.18 15.88 7.14
C ARG A 113 0.13 16.92 6.77
N LYS A 114 0.12 17.37 5.51
CA LYS A 114 -1.02 18.10 4.95
C LYS A 114 -2.24 17.17 4.93
N GLN A 115 -3.31 17.54 5.63
CA GLN A 115 -4.59 16.83 5.51
C GLN A 115 -5.09 17.01 4.06
N THR A 116 -4.94 15.98 3.25
CA THR A 116 -5.68 15.90 1.98
C THR A 116 -7.12 15.57 2.37
N ARG A 117 -8.07 16.47 2.10
CA ARG A 117 -9.48 16.19 2.31
C ARG A 117 -9.87 15.02 1.41
N LEU A 118 -10.58 14.05 1.96
CA LEU A 118 -11.12 12.90 1.20
C LEU A 118 -11.98 13.32 -0.02
N GLU A 119 -12.42 14.57 -0.04
CA GLU A 119 -13.21 15.18 -1.12
C GLU A 119 -12.38 15.44 -2.40
N GLU A 120 -11.04 15.44 -2.32
CA GLU A 120 -10.17 15.70 -3.48
C GLU A 120 -9.70 14.38 -4.16
N VAL A 121 -10.06 13.22 -3.62
CA VAL A 121 -9.60 11.89 -4.10
C VAL A 121 -10.75 11.08 -4.73
N MET A 122 -11.99 11.60 -4.75
CA MET A 122 -13.14 10.94 -5.37
C MET A 122 -13.50 11.56 -6.71
#